data_8e4a407f8399c1b8a2edf4c59a548bcf
#
_entry.id   8e4a407f8399c1b8a2edf4c59a548bcf
#
_cell.length_a   1.000
_cell.length_b   1.000
_cell.length_c   1.000
_cell.angle_alpha   90.00
_cell.angle_beta   90.00
_cell.angle_gamma   90.00
#
_symmetry.space_group_name_H-M   'P 1'
#
loop_
_entity.id
_entity.type
_entity.pdbx_description
1 polymer ?
#
loop_
_entity_poly.entity_id
_entity_poly.type
_entity_poly.pdbx_seq_one_letter_code
_entity_poly.pdbx_strand_id
1 'polypeptide(L)'
;MTIYFDMDGTIADLYGFDGWLSHLRAESVTPYAEAAPLVNIGELQLYLSILQNRGYKIGVISWLAKGSSKSYDKIVRKTKKNWLRATFPEIHFDEIHIVKYGTRKDYVAKDKFGILFDDDEEVRKNWRGLPINPNMKDIIEKLKEIKELTD
;
A
#
# COMPACT_ATOMS: atom_id res chain seq x y z
N MET A 1 15.46 3.54 7.39
CA MET A 1 14.30 4.25 6.84
C MET A 1 13.31 3.26 6.27
N THR A 2 12.03 3.48 6.46
CA THR A 2 10.98 2.62 5.94
C THR A 2 10.31 3.24 4.73
N ILE A 3 10.01 2.41 3.74
CA ILE A 3 9.22 2.77 2.55
C ILE A 3 7.84 2.17 2.74
N TYR A 4 6.83 3.03 2.82
CA TYR A 4 5.44 2.63 3.01
C TYR A 4 4.64 2.77 1.72
N PHE A 5 3.70 1.87 1.54
CA PHE A 5 2.75 1.88 0.43
C PHE A 5 1.31 1.84 0.97
N ASP A 6 0.47 2.72 0.46
CA ASP A 6 -0.97 2.50 0.45
C ASP A 6 -1.29 1.37 -0.54
N MET A 7 -2.45 0.73 -0.39
CA MET A 7 -2.86 -0.34 -1.32
C MET A 7 -3.79 0.18 -2.42
N ASP A 8 -5.02 0.53 -2.05
CA ASP A 8 -6.07 0.85 -3.02
C ASP A 8 -5.76 2.14 -3.77
N GLY A 9 -5.62 2.06 -5.09
CA GLY A 9 -5.25 3.20 -5.92
C GLY A 9 -3.76 3.51 -5.96
N THR A 10 -2.93 2.73 -5.28
CA THR A 10 -1.47 2.89 -5.26
C THR A 10 -0.76 1.66 -5.82
N ILE A 11 -0.90 0.50 -5.21
CA ILE A 11 -0.33 -0.76 -5.71
C ILE A 11 -1.40 -1.76 -6.14
N ALA A 12 -2.65 -1.59 -5.69
CA ALA A 12 -3.78 -2.45 -6.02
C ALA A 12 -4.87 -1.65 -6.71
N ASP A 13 -5.36 -2.16 -7.83
CA ASP A 13 -6.38 -1.49 -8.65
C ASP A 13 -7.79 -1.85 -8.19
N LEU A 14 -8.16 -1.44 -6.98
CA LEU A 14 -9.52 -1.60 -6.47
C LEU A 14 -10.52 -0.84 -7.35
N TYR A 15 -10.20 0.40 -7.67
CA TYR A 15 -11.12 1.31 -8.38
C TYR A 15 -11.30 0.96 -9.85
N GLY A 16 -10.40 0.19 -10.44
CA GLY A 16 -10.54 -0.35 -11.77
C GLY A 16 -11.33 -1.66 -11.84
N PHE A 17 -11.65 -2.23 -10.69
CA PHE A 17 -12.49 -3.44 -10.64
C PHE A 17 -13.94 -3.07 -10.92
N ASP A 18 -14.55 -3.71 -11.91
CA ASP A 18 -15.92 -3.41 -12.33
C ASP A 18 -16.92 -3.65 -11.17
N GLY A 19 -17.69 -2.60 -10.86
CA GLY A 19 -18.67 -2.66 -9.77
C GLY A 19 -18.07 -2.68 -8.36
N TRP A 20 -16.84 -2.21 -8.19
CA TRP A 20 -16.15 -2.26 -6.89
C TRP A 20 -16.96 -1.66 -5.75
N LEU A 21 -17.60 -0.51 -5.96
CA LEU A 21 -18.36 0.17 -4.91
C LEU A 21 -19.60 -0.63 -4.51
N SER A 22 -20.32 -1.21 -5.48
CA SER A 22 -21.48 -2.06 -5.22
C SER A 22 -21.08 -3.31 -4.44
N HIS A 23 -19.95 -3.91 -4.76
CA HIS A 23 -19.40 -5.04 -4.02
C HIS A 23 -19.09 -4.67 -2.56
N LEU A 24 -18.43 -3.53 -2.33
CA LEU A 24 -18.12 -3.08 -0.98
C LEU A 24 -19.39 -2.79 -0.17
N ARG A 25 -20.38 -2.14 -0.78
CA ARG A 25 -21.67 -1.89 -0.14
C ARG A 25 -22.42 -3.18 0.21
N ALA A 26 -22.24 -4.23 -0.59
CA ALA A 26 -22.78 -5.55 -0.33
C ALA A 26 -21.90 -6.39 0.61
N GLU A 27 -20.82 -5.82 1.12
CA GLU A 27 -19.81 -6.51 1.95
C GLU A 27 -19.22 -7.75 1.27
N SER A 28 -18.92 -7.64 -0.02
CA SER A 28 -18.19 -8.64 -0.80
C SER A 28 -16.70 -8.32 -0.84
N VAL A 29 -15.84 -9.31 -0.67
CA VAL A 29 -14.38 -9.15 -0.71
C VAL A 29 -13.81 -9.28 -2.12
N THR A 30 -14.61 -9.64 -3.10
CA THR A 30 -14.16 -9.94 -4.47
C THR A 30 -13.25 -8.84 -5.06
N PRO A 31 -13.59 -7.53 -5.00
CA PRO A 31 -12.71 -6.51 -5.56
C PRO A 31 -11.34 -6.45 -4.88
N TYR A 32 -11.27 -6.72 -3.58
CA TYR A 32 -10.00 -6.77 -2.87
C TYR A 32 -9.18 -8.01 -3.22
N ALA A 33 -9.86 -9.16 -3.34
CA ALA A 33 -9.19 -10.42 -3.64
C ALA A 33 -8.64 -10.47 -5.07
N GLU A 34 -9.35 -9.85 -6.01
CA GLU A 34 -9.07 -9.96 -7.44
C GLU A 34 -8.52 -8.68 -8.08
N ALA A 35 -8.19 -7.66 -7.28
CA ALA A 35 -7.60 -6.43 -7.79
C ALA A 35 -6.32 -6.71 -8.58
N ALA A 36 -6.19 -6.09 -9.76
CA ALA A 36 -4.96 -6.14 -10.52
C ALA A 36 -3.88 -5.29 -9.83
N PRO A 37 -2.60 -5.62 -9.95
CA PRO A 37 -1.54 -4.74 -9.48
C PRO A 37 -1.44 -3.50 -10.37
N LEU A 38 -1.18 -2.34 -9.76
CA LEU A 38 -0.94 -1.07 -10.47
C LEU A 38 0.53 -0.82 -10.79
N VAL A 39 1.40 -1.74 -10.40
CA VAL A 39 2.84 -1.64 -10.62
C VAL A 39 3.33 -2.90 -11.33
N ASN A 40 4.46 -2.81 -12.01
CA ASN A 40 5.13 -3.99 -12.54
C ASN A 40 5.66 -4.83 -11.36
N ILE A 41 5.14 -6.05 -11.21
CA ILE A 41 5.47 -6.93 -10.07
C ILE A 41 6.96 -7.22 -10.01
N GLY A 42 7.56 -7.61 -11.14
CA GLY A 42 8.97 -7.96 -11.21
C GLY A 42 9.88 -6.80 -10.84
N GLU A 43 9.61 -5.62 -11.37
CA GLU A 43 10.40 -4.42 -11.08
C GLU A 43 10.24 -3.98 -9.61
N LEU A 44 9.01 -4.01 -9.08
CA LEU A 44 8.79 -3.67 -7.68
C LEU A 44 9.58 -4.60 -6.76
N GLN A 45 9.46 -5.89 -6.97
CA GLN A 45 10.20 -6.89 -6.17
C GLN A 45 11.71 -6.72 -6.29
N LEU A 46 12.21 -6.45 -7.50
CA LEU A 46 13.64 -6.24 -7.72
C LEU A 46 14.17 -5.03 -6.92
N TYR A 47 13.55 -3.87 -7.08
CA TYR A 47 14.05 -2.65 -6.43
C TYR A 47 13.85 -2.68 -4.92
N LEU A 48 12.74 -3.21 -4.43
CA LEU A 48 12.53 -3.35 -2.98
C LEU A 48 13.50 -4.34 -2.36
N SER A 49 13.81 -5.45 -3.04
CA SER A 49 14.83 -6.38 -2.56
C SER A 49 16.21 -5.74 -2.45
N ILE A 50 16.59 -4.95 -3.45
CA ILE A 50 17.87 -4.21 -3.42
C ILE A 50 17.90 -3.25 -2.22
N LEU A 51 16.83 -2.49 -2.02
CA LEU A 51 16.76 -1.51 -0.94
C LEU A 51 16.71 -2.19 0.44
N GLN A 52 16.00 -3.30 0.58
CA GLN A 52 16.00 -4.08 1.82
C GLN A 52 17.39 -4.58 2.17
N ASN A 53 18.15 -5.04 1.19
CA ASN A 53 19.55 -5.46 1.40
C ASN A 53 20.46 -4.31 1.81
N ARG A 54 20.04 -3.07 1.57
CA ARG A 54 20.74 -1.84 2.01
C ARG A 54 20.22 -1.27 3.33
N GLY A 55 19.32 -1.99 4.01
CA GLY A 55 18.81 -1.63 5.31
C GLY A 55 17.46 -0.91 5.33
N TYR A 56 16.83 -0.69 4.17
CA TYR A 56 15.46 -0.17 4.14
C TYR A 56 14.47 -1.23 4.63
N LYS A 57 13.45 -0.77 5.33
CA LYS A 57 12.29 -1.60 5.70
C LYS A 57 11.13 -1.28 4.76
N ILE A 58 10.22 -2.23 4.59
CA ILE A 58 9.06 -2.08 3.71
C ILE A 58 7.79 -2.26 4.55
N GLY A 59 6.87 -1.32 4.41
CA GLY A 59 5.60 -1.36 5.11
C GLY A 59 4.41 -1.07 4.22
N VAL A 60 3.24 -1.48 4.69
CA VAL A 60 1.95 -1.17 4.06
C VAL A 60 1.05 -0.55 5.11
N ILE A 61 0.38 0.54 4.74
CA ILE A 61 -0.66 1.16 5.56
C ILE A 61 -1.88 1.38 4.68
N SER A 62 -2.94 0.62 4.93
CA SER A 62 -4.15 0.62 4.11
C SER A 62 -5.39 0.80 4.97
N TRP A 63 -6.39 1.49 4.42
CA TRP A 63 -7.68 1.68 5.08
C TRP A 63 -8.67 0.59 4.72
N LEU A 64 -9.50 0.22 5.68
CA LEU A 64 -10.70 -0.57 5.47
C LEU A 64 -11.77 0.29 4.80
N ALA A 65 -12.85 -0.35 4.32
CA ALA A 65 -13.96 0.35 3.71
C ALA A 65 -14.69 1.24 4.72
N LYS A 66 -15.20 2.38 4.25
CA LYS A 66 -15.94 3.33 5.07
C LYS A 66 -17.26 2.69 5.56
N GLY A 67 -17.51 2.76 6.87
CA GLY A 67 -18.77 2.32 7.46
C GLY A 67 -19.03 0.83 7.40
N SER A 68 -18.02 0.01 7.18
CA SER A 68 -18.15 -1.45 7.10
C SER A 68 -18.35 -2.10 8.48
N SER A 69 -18.94 -3.30 8.48
CA SER A 69 -19.14 -4.10 9.71
C SER A 69 -17.81 -4.67 10.22
N LYS A 70 -17.76 -5.00 11.51
CA LYS A 70 -16.57 -5.63 12.12
C LYS A 70 -16.26 -6.99 11.49
N SER A 71 -17.27 -7.77 11.14
CA SER A 71 -17.11 -9.08 10.50
C SER A 71 -16.53 -8.93 9.09
N TYR A 72 -16.98 -7.96 8.32
CA TYR A 72 -16.43 -7.65 7.01
C TYR A 72 -14.98 -7.16 7.12
N ASP A 73 -14.71 -6.27 8.05
CA ASP A 73 -13.36 -5.74 8.30
C ASP A 73 -12.34 -6.86 8.57
N LYS A 74 -12.74 -7.86 9.37
CA LYS A 74 -11.90 -9.01 9.66
C LYS A 74 -11.55 -9.80 8.41
N ILE A 75 -12.54 -10.03 7.54
CA ILE A 75 -12.35 -10.75 6.28
C ILE A 75 -11.48 -9.91 5.32
N VAL A 76 -11.74 -8.61 5.21
CA VAL A 76 -10.97 -7.71 4.34
C VAL A 76 -9.50 -7.66 4.77
N ARG A 77 -9.21 -7.59 6.07
CA ARG A 77 -7.82 -7.63 6.56
C ARG A 77 -7.10 -8.88 6.09
N LYS A 78 -7.73 -10.02 6.23
CA LYS A 78 -7.16 -11.30 5.78
C LYS A 78 -6.98 -11.32 4.27
N THR A 79 -7.98 -10.84 3.53
CA THR A 79 -7.96 -10.79 2.07
C THR A 79 -6.84 -9.90 1.56
N LYS A 80 -6.66 -8.71 2.11
CA LYS A 80 -5.59 -7.80 1.73
C LYS A 80 -4.19 -8.38 2.02
N LYS A 81 -4.01 -9.01 3.17
CA LYS A 81 -2.75 -9.68 3.50
C LYS A 81 -2.44 -10.84 2.55
N ASN A 82 -3.46 -11.63 2.21
CA ASN A 82 -3.31 -12.71 1.24
C ASN A 82 -2.96 -12.18 -0.15
N TRP A 83 -3.59 -11.08 -0.56
CA TRP A 83 -3.29 -10.43 -1.84
C TRP A 83 -1.83 -9.97 -1.91
N LEU A 84 -1.31 -9.34 -0.85
CA LEU A 84 0.09 -8.91 -0.79
C LEU A 84 1.05 -10.09 -0.92
N ARG A 85 0.79 -11.18 -0.21
CA ARG A 85 1.65 -12.38 -0.25
C ARG A 85 1.59 -13.10 -1.59
N ALA A 86 0.42 -13.16 -2.20
CA ALA A 86 0.23 -13.82 -3.50
C ALA A 86 0.81 -12.99 -4.65
N THR A 87 0.64 -11.66 -4.59
CA THR A 87 1.07 -10.75 -5.66
C THR A 87 2.57 -10.47 -5.60
N PHE A 88 3.11 -10.30 -4.40
CA PHE A 88 4.53 -9.97 -4.17
C PHE A 88 5.18 -11.00 -3.24
N PRO A 89 5.30 -12.26 -3.68
CA PRO A 89 5.81 -13.33 -2.80
C PRO A 89 7.27 -13.17 -2.38
N GLU A 90 8.06 -12.38 -3.11
CA GLU A 90 9.48 -12.15 -2.82
C GLU A 90 9.74 -10.95 -1.91
N ILE A 91 8.71 -10.17 -1.58
CA ILE A 91 8.87 -9.02 -0.69
C ILE A 91 8.58 -9.45 0.75
N HIS A 92 9.53 -9.14 1.65
CA HIS A 92 9.30 -9.22 3.08
C HIS A 92 8.73 -7.88 3.56
N PHE A 93 7.48 -7.89 4.03
CA PHE A 93 6.86 -6.70 4.63
C PHE A 93 7.15 -6.67 6.12
N ASP A 94 7.90 -5.66 6.56
CA ASP A 94 8.25 -5.47 7.98
C ASP A 94 7.06 -4.99 8.81
N GLU A 95 6.16 -4.23 8.19
CA GLU A 95 4.94 -3.70 8.80
C GLU A 95 3.78 -3.85 7.82
N ILE A 96 2.66 -4.38 8.30
CA ILE A 96 1.40 -4.38 7.55
C ILE A 96 0.31 -3.85 8.49
N HIS A 97 -0.17 -2.65 8.20
CA HIS A 97 -1.24 -2.00 8.94
C HIS A 97 -2.47 -1.87 8.06
N ILE A 98 -3.54 -2.56 8.41
CA ILE A 98 -4.83 -2.45 7.73
C ILE A 98 -5.80 -1.95 8.79
N VAL A 99 -6.14 -0.67 8.71
CA VAL A 99 -6.78 0.09 9.79
C VAL A 99 -8.09 0.70 9.33
N LYS A 100 -8.89 1.16 10.28
CA LYS A 100 -10.20 1.74 9.97
C LYS A 100 -10.06 2.93 9.03
N TYR A 101 -11.05 3.11 8.17
CA TYR A 101 -11.15 4.27 7.27
C TYR A 101 -10.98 5.58 8.06
N GLY A 102 -10.11 6.44 7.57
CA GLY A 102 -9.85 7.74 8.18
C GLY A 102 -8.81 7.75 9.29
N THR A 103 -8.29 6.59 9.69
CA THR A 103 -7.19 6.54 10.67
C THR A 103 -5.98 7.31 10.15
N ARG A 104 -5.39 8.17 10.99
CA ARG A 104 -4.18 8.92 10.66
C ARG A 104 -3.02 7.94 10.43
N LYS A 105 -2.57 7.84 9.19
CA LYS A 105 -1.47 6.92 8.82
C LYS A 105 -0.14 7.29 9.46
N ASP A 106 0.09 8.60 9.66
CA ASP A 106 1.29 9.10 10.34
C ASP A 106 1.36 8.67 11.82
N TYR A 107 0.22 8.39 12.45
CA TYR A 107 0.20 7.89 13.83
C TYR A 107 0.45 6.38 13.91
N VAL A 108 0.11 5.65 12.86
CA VAL A 108 0.23 4.19 12.81
C VAL A 108 1.65 3.73 12.48
N ALA A 109 2.34 4.45 11.61
CA ALA A 109 3.67 4.10 11.13
C ALA A 109 4.69 4.06 12.28
N LYS A 110 5.52 3.02 12.30
CA LYS A 110 6.66 2.94 13.24
C LYS A 110 7.73 3.96 12.88
N ASP A 111 8.02 4.12 11.59
CA ASP A 111 8.92 5.17 11.11
C ASP A 111 8.10 6.35 10.59
N LYS A 112 7.94 7.36 11.43
CA LYS A 112 7.11 8.54 11.12
C LYS A 112 7.73 9.47 10.07
N PHE A 113 8.99 9.30 9.76
CA PHE A 113 9.72 10.11 8.78
C PHE A 113 10.10 9.31 7.54
N GLY A 114 9.51 8.15 7.35
CA GLY A 114 9.72 7.31 6.16
C GLY A 114 9.16 7.91 4.89
N ILE A 115 9.28 7.16 3.82
CA ILE A 115 8.72 7.50 2.51
C ILE A 115 7.34 6.87 2.42
N LEU A 116 6.33 7.61 1.99
CA LEU A 116 4.97 7.09 1.81
C LEU A 116 4.48 7.35 0.39
N PHE A 117 4.14 6.28 -0.32
CA PHE A 117 3.39 6.35 -1.56
C PHE A 117 1.90 6.22 -1.24
N ASP A 118 1.13 7.27 -1.50
CA ASP A 118 -0.30 7.29 -1.25
C ASP A 118 -1.00 8.24 -2.23
N ASP A 119 -2.10 7.80 -2.83
CA ASP A 119 -2.87 8.59 -3.78
C ASP A 119 -3.81 9.61 -3.11
N ASP A 120 -4.01 9.52 -1.81
CA ASP A 120 -4.89 10.41 -1.04
C ASP A 120 -4.15 11.68 -0.61
N GLU A 121 -4.67 12.84 -1.04
CA GLU A 121 -4.07 14.15 -0.76
C GLU A 121 -4.02 14.46 0.74
N GLU A 122 -5.08 14.16 1.47
CA GLU A 122 -5.17 14.47 2.90
C GLU A 122 -4.18 13.62 3.71
N VAL A 123 -4.01 12.36 3.33
CA VAL A 123 -3.00 11.48 3.93
C VAL A 123 -1.61 12.05 3.68
N ARG A 124 -1.32 12.48 2.45
CA ARG A 124 0.00 13.06 2.14
C ARG A 124 0.26 14.34 2.91
N LYS A 125 -0.73 15.21 3.08
CA LYS A 125 -0.60 16.46 3.87
C LYS A 125 -0.21 16.20 5.32
N ASN A 126 -0.72 15.14 5.91
CA ASN A 126 -0.48 14.80 7.30
C ASN A 126 0.81 14.00 7.52
N TRP A 127 1.43 13.51 6.45
CA TRP A 127 2.64 12.70 6.55
C TRP A 127 3.86 13.56 6.85
N ARG A 128 4.67 13.16 7.85
CA ARG A 128 5.82 13.95 8.31
C ARG A 128 7.10 13.70 7.52
N GLY A 129 7.24 12.51 6.93
CA GLY A 129 8.38 12.15 6.11
C GLY A 129 8.24 12.65 4.68
N LEU A 130 8.59 11.82 3.71
CA LEU A 130 8.48 12.14 2.29
C LEU A 130 7.21 11.52 1.70
N PRO A 131 6.14 12.31 1.47
CA PRO A 131 4.96 11.82 0.80
C PRO A 131 5.13 11.89 -0.72
N ILE A 132 4.66 10.87 -1.42
CA ILE A 132 4.75 10.80 -2.88
C ILE A 132 3.38 10.44 -3.44
N ASN A 133 2.90 11.25 -4.39
CA ASN A 133 1.70 10.96 -5.14
C ASN A 133 2.07 10.02 -6.31
N PRO A 134 1.60 8.75 -6.31
CA PRO A 134 1.95 7.80 -7.36
C PRO A 134 1.36 8.17 -8.73
N ASN A 135 0.39 9.07 -8.78
CA ASN A 135 -0.17 9.59 -10.04
C ASN A 135 0.67 10.72 -10.64
N MET A 136 1.56 11.32 -9.85
CA MET A 136 2.45 12.41 -10.29
C MET A 136 3.89 11.93 -10.48
N LYS A 137 4.29 10.90 -9.77
CA LYS A 137 5.63 10.29 -9.86
C LYS A 137 5.49 8.78 -9.83
N ASP A 138 5.93 8.11 -10.88
CA ASP A 138 5.92 6.66 -10.97
C ASP A 138 6.70 6.00 -9.82
N ILE A 139 6.12 4.99 -9.21
CA ILE A 139 6.69 4.29 -8.05
C ILE A 139 8.06 3.70 -8.42
N ILE A 140 8.16 3.01 -9.54
CA ILE A 140 9.41 2.36 -9.95
C ILE A 140 10.49 3.40 -10.22
N GLU A 141 10.17 4.48 -10.90
CA GLU A 141 11.13 5.58 -11.12
C GLU A 141 11.64 6.16 -9.81
N LYS A 142 10.75 6.35 -8.83
CA LYS A 142 11.16 6.85 -7.52
C LYS A 142 12.05 5.87 -6.77
N LEU A 143 11.76 4.58 -6.84
CA LEU A 143 12.61 3.56 -6.24
C LEU A 143 13.99 3.51 -6.89
N LYS A 144 14.07 3.70 -8.21
CA LYS A 144 15.35 3.83 -8.91
C LYS A 144 16.16 5.03 -8.39
N GLU A 145 15.50 6.17 -8.22
CA GLU A 145 16.16 7.37 -7.67
C GLU A 145 16.69 7.11 -6.25
N ILE A 146 15.90 6.49 -5.40
CA ILE A 146 16.32 6.14 -4.03
C ILE A 146 17.52 5.19 -4.07
N LYS A 147 17.49 4.20 -4.95
CA LYS A 147 18.58 3.25 -5.13
C LYS A 147 19.87 3.97 -5.54
N GLU A 148 19.78 4.89 -6.49
CA GLU A 148 20.93 5.68 -6.96
C GLU A 148 21.55 6.54 -5.84
N LEU A 149 20.71 7.13 -4.98
CA LEU A 149 21.18 7.92 -3.84
C LEU A 149 21.92 7.09 -2.78
N THR A 150 21.71 5.77 -2.77
CA THR A 150 22.29 4.84 -1.79
C THR A 150 23.41 4.00 -2.36
N ASP A 151 23.73 4.18 -3.61
CA ASP A 151 24.86 3.50 -4.28
C ASP A 151 26.22 3.98 -3.76
#